data_be393b16f44a9f3c2112c74b9b0b90c6
#
_entry.id   be393b16f44a9f3c2112c74b9b0b90c6
#
_cell.length_a   1.000
_cell.length_b   1.000
_cell.length_c   1.000
_cell.angle_alpha   90.00
_cell.angle_beta   90.00
_cell.angle_gamma   90.00
#
_symmetry.space_group_name_H-M   'P 1'
#
loop_
_entity.id
_entity.type
_entity.pdbx_description
1 polymer ?
#
loop_
_entity_poly.entity_id
_entity_poly.type
_entity_poly.pdbx_seq_one_letter_code
_entity_poly.pdbx_strand_id
1 'polypeptide(L)'
;MPTPDPRDALAGKLKRTELQHAASSIPGREIVQVLTEIPAGVESGWHMHPGEEVGYILAGTVEMSIEGQPTLTLKAGDPFLMPPRTPHNALDLGPETGMMLSTYIVEPDEPLATFTRTA
;
A
#
# COMPACT_ATOMS: atom_id res chain seq x y z
N MET A 1 1.00 -8.10 -19.28
CA MET A 1 0.61 -7.45 -18.01
C MET A 1 1.19 -8.19 -16.84
N PRO A 2 1.89 -7.51 -15.95
CA PRO A 2 2.37 -8.18 -14.74
C PRO A 2 1.20 -8.72 -13.94
N THR A 3 1.34 -9.93 -13.41
CA THR A 3 0.34 -10.48 -12.49
C THR A 3 0.61 -9.91 -11.09
N PRO A 4 -0.45 -9.66 -10.30
CA PRO A 4 -0.28 -9.27 -8.91
C PRO A 4 0.52 -10.34 -8.15
N ASP A 5 1.27 -9.91 -7.15
CA ASP A 5 1.99 -10.83 -6.27
C ASP A 5 0.96 -11.70 -5.52
N PRO A 6 1.07 -13.05 -5.60
CA PRO A 6 0.12 -13.93 -4.93
C PRO A 6 0.12 -13.80 -3.41
N ARG A 7 1.15 -13.17 -2.84
CA ARG A 7 1.23 -12.89 -1.41
C ARG A 7 0.50 -11.59 -1.02
N ASP A 8 -0.02 -10.85 -1.99
CA ASP A 8 -0.64 -9.54 -1.76
C ASP A 8 -2.15 -9.68 -1.59
N ALA A 9 -2.62 -9.70 -0.33
CA ALA A 9 -4.04 -9.80 -0.03
C ALA A 9 -4.86 -8.63 -0.60
N LEU A 10 -4.25 -7.46 -0.79
CA LEU A 10 -4.94 -6.30 -1.36
C LEU A 10 -5.27 -6.48 -2.83
N ALA A 11 -4.54 -7.33 -3.54
CA ALA A 11 -4.76 -7.56 -4.97
C ALA A 11 -6.13 -8.17 -5.30
N GLY A 12 -6.77 -8.81 -4.32
CA GLY A 12 -8.13 -9.33 -4.47
C GLY A 12 -9.20 -8.27 -4.27
N LYS A 13 -8.84 -7.09 -3.80
CA LYS A 13 -9.78 -6.03 -3.44
C LYS A 13 -9.58 -4.75 -4.24
N LEU A 14 -8.33 -4.43 -4.60
CA LEU A 14 -7.96 -3.22 -5.33
C LEU A 14 -7.18 -3.60 -6.58
N LYS A 15 -7.10 -2.67 -7.53
CA LYS A 15 -6.21 -2.86 -8.67
C LYS A 15 -4.79 -2.56 -8.24
N ARG A 16 -3.96 -3.60 -8.21
CA ARG A 16 -2.56 -3.55 -7.78
C ARG A 16 -1.68 -4.01 -8.92
N THR A 17 -0.90 -3.10 -9.49
CA THR A 17 0.01 -3.41 -10.60
C THR A 17 1.43 -3.43 -10.07
N GLU A 18 2.07 -4.60 -10.10
CA GLU A 18 3.48 -4.72 -9.73
C GLU A 18 4.31 -4.15 -10.87
N LEU A 19 5.07 -3.10 -10.57
CA LEU A 19 5.89 -2.40 -11.57
C LEU A 19 7.28 -2.99 -11.66
N GLN A 20 7.87 -3.35 -10.54
CA GLN A 20 9.17 -4.01 -10.49
C GLN A 20 9.34 -4.76 -9.17
N HIS A 21 10.19 -5.76 -9.20
CA HIS A 21 10.40 -6.65 -8.08
C HIS A 21 11.83 -7.20 -8.19
N ALA A 22 12.65 -6.95 -7.18
CA ALA A 22 14.06 -7.37 -7.21
C ALA A 22 14.57 -7.62 -5.79
N ALA A 23 15.63 -8.42 -5.70
CA ALA A 23 16.34 -8.59 -4.44
C ALA A 23 16.97 -7.25 -4.05
N SER A 24 16.92 -6.92 -2.76
CA SER A 24 17.62 -5.77 -2.21
C SER A 24 19.09 -6.11 -1.95
N SER A 25 19.93 -5.08 -1.92
CA SER A 25 21.32 -5.24 -1.43
C SER A 25 21.34 -5.47 0.10
N ILE A 26 20.23 -5.20 0.78
CA ILE A 26 20.10 -5.52 2.21
C ILE A 26 19.81 -7.01 2.33
N PRO A 27 20.64 -7.79 3.03
CA PRO A 27 20.41 -9.23 3.18
C PRO A 27 19.03 -9.55 3.75
N GLY A 28 18.34 -10.52 3.15
CA GLY A 28 17.03 -10.96 3.61
C GLY A 28 15.87 -10.03 3.23
N ARG A 29 16.10 -9.08 2.34
CA ARG A 29 15.07 -8.15 1.88
C ARG A 29 14.90 -8.20 0.36
N GLU A 30 13.70 -7.86 -0.10
CA GLU A 30 13.42 -7.60 -1.51
C GLU A 30 12.71 -6.27 -1.64
N ILE A 31 12.76 -5.69 -2.83
CA ILE A 31 12.08 -4.44 -3.16
C ILE A 31 10.95 -4.77 -4.12
N VAL A 32 9.73 -4.38 -3.74
CA VAL A 32 8.54 -4.59 -4.57
C VAL A 32 7.89 -3.23 -4.75
N GLN A 33 7.71 -2.80 -6.00
CA GLN A 33 7.04 -1.52 -6.28
C GLN A 33 5.70 -1.77 -6.94
N VAL A 34 4.65 -1.18 -6.37
CA VAL A 34 3.26 -1.42 -6.78
C VAL A 34 2.54 -0.10 -7.01
N LEU A 35 1.79 -0.03 -8.10
CA LEU A 35 0.84 1.05 -8.36
C LEU A 35 -0.54 0.57 -7.92
N THR A 36 -1.16 1.30 -7.00
CA THR A 36 -2.49 0.98 -6.48
C THR A 36 -3.51 1.99 -6.95
N GLU A 37 -4.65 1.50 -7.44
CA GLU A 37 -5.78 2.36 -7.80
C GLU A 37 -6.94 2.05 -6.86
N ILE A 38 -7.47 3.11 -6.22
CA ILE A 38 -8.58 3.00 -5.28
C ILE A 38 -9.74 3.84 -5.81
N PRO A 39 -10.85 3.22 -6.23
CA PRO A 39 -12.02 3.98 -6.71
C PRO A 39 -12.58 4.89 -5.62
N ALA A 40 -13.25 5.97 -6.02
CA ALA A 40 -13.87 6.91 -5.10
C ALA A 40 -14.80 6.19 -4.11
N GLY A 41 -14.66 6.49 -2.83
CA GLY A 41 -15.45 5.90 -1.77
C GLY A 41 -15.05 4.51 -1.33
N VAL A 42 -14.03 3.92 -1.98
CA VAL A 42 -13.55 2.58 -1.63
C VAL A 42 -12.38 2.68 -0.69
N GLU A 43 -12.28 1.74 0.24
CA GLU A 43 -11.14 1.65 1.15
C GLU A 43 -10.36 0.35 0.92
N SER A 44 -9.07 0.39 1.27
CA SER A 44 -8.21 -0.78 1.19
C SER A 44 -8.61 -1.86 2.22
N GLY A 45 -9.15 -1.43 3.35
CA GLY A 45 -9.28 -2.25 4.55
C GLY A 45 -8.02 -2.12 5.41
N TRP A 46 -8.20 -2.36 6.71
CA TRP A 46 -7.09 -2.31 7.65
C TRP A 46 -6.12 -3.46 7.39
N HIS A 47 -4.87 -3.12 7.17
CA HIS A 47 -3.83 -4.10 6.80
C HIS A 47 -2.46 -3.62 7.26
N MET A 48 -1.48 -4.51 7.14
CA MET A 48 -0.08 -4.21 7.43
C MET A 48 0.83 -4.90 6.41
N HIS A 49 2.07 -4.44 6.35
CA HIS A 49 3.13 -5.02 5.49
C HIS A 49 4.29 -5.49 6.36
N PRO A 50 5.07 -6.51 5.92
CA PRO A 50 6.16 -7.05 6.74
C PRO A 50 7.42 -6.18 6.78
N GLY A 51 7.46 -5.11 6.01
CA GLY A 51 8.55 -4.15 5.98
C GLY A 51 8.03 -2.75 5.73
N GLU A 52 8.92 -1.81 5.49
CA GLU A 52 8.53 -0.42 5.21
C GLU A 52 7.77 -0.32 3.90
N GLU A 53 6.82 0.60 3.88
CA GLU A 53 6.17 1.07 2.66
C GLU A 53 6.54 2.52 2.45
N VAL A 54 7.25 2.80 1.37
CA VAL A 54 7.61 4.16 0.95
C VAL A 54 6.61 4.58 -0.11
N GLY A 55 5.71 5.50 0.22
CA GLY A 55 4.57 5.81 -0.63
C GLY A 55 4.56 7.23 -1.16
N TYR A 56 3.79 7.40 -2.25
CA TYR A 56 3.60 8.69 -2.90
C TYR A 56 2.23 8.71 -3.57
N ILE A 57 1.46 9.77 -3.33
CA ILE A 57 0.14 9.91 -3.96
C ILE A 57 0.32 10.55 -5.34
N LEU A 58 -0.10 9.83 -6.38
CA LEU A 58 -0.02 10.31 -7.76
C LEU A 58 -1.28 11.05 -8.18
N ALA A 59 -2.44 10.67 -7.67
CA ALA A 59 -3.72 11.26 -8.05
C ALA A 59 -4.74 11.07 -6.93
N GLY A 60 -5.72 11.94 -6.87
CA GLY A 60 -6.83 11.83 -5.94
C GLY A 60 -6.53 12.39 -4.56
N THR A 61 -7.46 12.12 -3.65
CA THR A 61 -7.37 12.51 -2.24
C THR A 61 -7.66 11.28 -1.40
N VAL A 62 -6.69 10.89 -0.60
CA VAL A 62 -6.74 9.65 0.19
C VAL A 62 -6.68 9.98 1.68
N GLU A 63 -7.63 9.44 2.42
CA GLU A 63 -7.61 9.51 3.87
C GLU A 63 -6.84 8.30 4.40
N MET A 64 -5.72 8.56 5.05
CA MET A 64 -4.86 7.50 5.59
C MET A 64 -5.02 7.44 7.11
N SER A 65 -5.59 6.34 7.58
CA SER A 65 -5.73 6.09 9.01
C SER A 65 -4.62 5.13 9.43
N ILE A 66 -3.87 5.52 10.45
CA ILE A 66 -2.73 4.75 10.97
C ILE A 66 -3.00 4.49 12.44
N GLU A 67 -2.88 3.23 12.85
CA GLU A 67 -3.13 2.85 14.24
C GLU A 67 -2.27 3.66 15.20
N GLY A 68 -2.92 4.26 16.20
CA GLY A 68 -2.23 5.04 17.22
C GLY A 68 -1.84 6.46 16.80
N GLN A 69 -2.25 6.91 15.60
CA GLN A 69 -1.91 8.24 15.09
C GLN A 69 -3.14 8.97 14.56
N PRO A 70 -3.08 10.31 14.48
CA PRO A 70 -4.13 11.08 13.84
C PRO A 70 -4.26 10.70 12.35
N THR A 71 -5.49 10.69 11.85
CA THR A 71 -5.76 10.43 10.44
C THR A 71 -5.19 11.55 9.57
N LEU A 72 -4.54 11.16 8.47
CA LEU A 72 -3.95 12.09 7.51
C LEU A 72 -4.82 12.18 6.26
N THR A 73 -4.93 13.37 5.69
CA THR A 73 -5.52 13.57 4.36
C THR A 73 -4.39 13.85 3.39
N LEU A 74 -4.18 12.95 2.44
CA LEU A 74 -3.08 13.02 1.48
C LEU A 74 -3.61 13.29 0.09
N LYS A 75 -2.98 14.20 -0.62
CA LYS A 75 -3.35 14.59 -1.99
C LYS A 75 -2.21 14.27 -2.95
N ALA A 76 -2.51 14.34 -4.24
CA ALA A 76 -1.47 14.19 -5.26
C ALA A 76 -0.24 15.06 -4.94
N GLY A 77 0.93 14.44 -4.92
CA GLY A 77 2.19 15.08 -4.54
C GLY A 77 2.61 14.85 -3.10
N ASP A 78 1.76 14.26 -2.26
CA ASP A 78 2.11 13.99 -0.87
C ASP A 78 2.76 12.63 -0.69
N PRO A 79 3.88 12.56 0.05
CA PRO A 79 4.50 11.28 0.39
C PRO A 79 3.91 10.71 1.67
N PHE A 80 4.13 9.41 1.89
CA PHE A 80 3.89 8.78 3.17
C PHE A 80 4.89 7.66 3.41
N LEU A 81 5.11 7.35 4.68
CA LEU A 81 6.00 6.28 5.09
C LEU A 81 5.31 5.45 6.15
N MET A 82 5.20 4.15 5.88
CA MET A 82 4.59 3.22 6.81
C MET A 82 5.66 2.32 7.41
N PRO A 83 5.85 2.34 8.75
CA PRO A 83 6.78 1.41 9.38
C PRO A 83 6.33 -0.05 9.22
N PRO A 84 7.25 -1.01 9.40
CA PRO A 84 6.88 -2.43 9.32
C PRO A 84 5.75 -2.78 10.28
N ARG A 85 4.83 -3.65 9.85
CA ARG A 85 3.77 -4.27 10.66
C ARG A 85 2.87 -3.25 11.37
N THR A 86 2.69 -2.08 10.77
CA THR A 86 1.83 -1.01 11.31
C THR A 86 0.47 -1.08 10.64
N PRO A 87 -0.61 -1.38 11.39
CA PRO A 87 -1.95 -1.40 10.80
C PRO A 87 -2.36 -0.03 10.28
N HIS A 88 -2.89 0.00 9.07
CA HIS A 88 -3.36 1.22 8.44
C HIS A 88 -4.45 0.93 7.42
N ASN A 89 -5.18 1.98 7.03
CA ASN A 89 -6.29 1.90 6.09
C ASN A 89 -6.29 3.13 5.20
N ALA A 90 -6.45 2.92 3.90
CA ALA A 90 -6.53 4.00 2.92
C ALA A 90 -7.94 4.07 2.34
N LEU A 91 -8.57 5.23 2.42
CA LEU A 91 -9.90 5.49 1.87
C LEU A 91 -9.80 6.60 0.82
N ASP A 92 -10.25 6.32 -0.40
CA ASP A 92 -10.32 7.38 -1.41
C ASP A 92 -11.55 8.24 -1.18
N LEU A 93 -11.34 9.53 -0.92
CA LEU A 93 -12.42 10.47 -0.63
C LEU A 93 -13.15 10.92 -1.91
N GLY A 94 -12.64 10.61 -3.08
CA GLY A 94 -13.20 11.04 -4.34
C GLY A 94 -12.95 12.53 -4.62
N PRO A 95 -13.53 13.08 -5.70
CA PRO A 95 -14.29 12.38 -6.73
C PRO A 95 -13.44 11.53 -7.69
N GLU A 96 -12.12 11.73 -7.70
CA GLU A 96 -11.22 10.99 -8.58
C GLU A 96 -10.82 9.64 -7.99
N THR A 97 -10.46 8.70 -8.87
CA THR A 97 -9.77 7.48 -8.45
C THR A 97 -8.43 7.85 -7.83
N GLY A 98 -8.19 7.37 -6.61
CA GLY A 98 -6.90 7.57 -5.97
C GLY A 98 -5.84 6.67 -6.58
N MET A 99 -4.65 7.20 -6.77
CA MET A 99 -3.51 6.44 -7.28
C MET A 99 -2.32 6.61 -6.35
N MET A 100 -1.77 5.50 -5.87
CA MET A 100 -0.62 5.49 -4.97
C MET A 100 0.50 4.67 -5.57
N LEU A 101 1.71 5.24 -5.52
CA LEU A 101 2.93 4.51 -5.86
C LEU A 101 3.59 4.08 -4.56
N SER A 102 3.72 2.79 -4.35
CA SER A 102 4.30 2.25 -3.11
C SER A 102 5.51 1.38 -3.41
N THR A 103 6.59 1.62 -2.68
CA THR A 103 7.78 0.79 -2.71
C THR A 103 7.90 0.09 -1.36
N TYR A 104 7.83 -1.24 -1.39
CA TYR A 104 7.92 -2.08 -0.20
C TYR A 104 9.33 -2.66 -0.09
N ILE A 105 9.90 -2.60 1.11
CA ILE A 105 11.20 -3.21 1.42
C ILE A 105 10.91 -4.31 2.43
N VAL A 106 10.78 -5.54 1.96
CA VAL A 106 10.12 -6.61 2.72
C VAL A 106 10.92 -7.93 2.68
N GLU A 107 10.55 -8.82 3.60
CA GLU A 107 11.09 -10.18 3.60
C GLU A 107 10.40 -11.00 2.51
N PRO A 108 11.18 -11.77 1.70
CA PRO A 108 10.60 -12.48 0.55
C PRO A 108 9.60 -13.58 0.91
N ASP A 109 9.70 -14.15 2.09
CA ASP A 109 8.88 -15.29 2.50
C ASP A 109 7.60 -14.87 3.24
N GLU A 110 7.41 -13.57 3.47
CA GLU A 110 6.25 -13.06 4.20
C GLU A 110 5.16 -12.58 3.24
N PRO A 111 3.88 -12.62 3.65
CA PRO A 111 2.82 -11.99 2.86
C PRO A 111 3.09 -10.51 2.68
N LEU A 112 2.96 -10.00 1.45
CA LEU A 112 3.19 -8.58 1.16
C LEU A 112 2.19 -7.70 1.90
N ALA A 113 0.95 -8.16 2.03
CA ALA A 113 -0.08 -7.49 2.81
C ALA A 113 -0.92 -8.51 3.57
N THR A 114 -1.27 -8.17 4.80
CA THR A 114 -2.10 -9.01 5.66
C THR A 114 -3.19 -8.14 6.27
N PHE A 115 -4.45 -8.55 6.14
CA PHE A 115 -5.55 -7.86 6.80
C PHE A 115 -5.49 -8.05 8.30
N THR A 116 -5.68 -6.95 9.06
CA THR A 116 -5.56 -6.95 10.52
C THR A 116 -6.90 -6.86 11.21
N ARG A 117 -7.98 -6.50 10.47
CA ARG A 117 -9.35 -6.39 10.99
C ARG A 117 -10.31 -6.92 9.95
N THR A 118 -11.40 -7.52 10.42
CA THR A 118 -12.57 -7.74 9.58
C THR A 118 -13.32 -6.42 9.46
N ALA A 119 -13.78 -6.14 8.26
CA ALA A 119 -14.52 -4.90 8.01
C ALA A 119 -15.82 -4.86 8.78
#